data_ac0a0dc205793ebc7d74c8dfb126b97e
#
_entry.id   ac0a0dc205793ebc7d74c8dfb126b97e
#
_cell.length_a   1.000
_cell.length_b   1.000
_cell.length_c   1.000
_cell.angle_alpha   90.00
_cell.angle_beta   90.00
_cell.angle_gamma   90.00
#
_symmetry.space_group_name_H-M   'P 1'
#
loop_
_entity.id
_entity.type
_entity.pdbx_description
1 polymer ?
#
loop_
_entity_poly.entity_id
_entity_poly.type
_entity_poly.pdbx_seq_one_letter_code
_entity_poly.pdbx_strand_id
1 'polypeptide(L)'
;MHVNQIIININSEQPAALLAFYRDVVGLPRHPDSNRAHTLIAGGAELVFDGHSELHGRSPQPQRILLNLFVDDLAAEQARIEAQGVTFIRTAGREPWGGVISTFADPDGNYSQLIEFRPG
;
A
#
# COMPACT_ATOMS: atom_id res chain seq x y z
N MET A 1 -15.76 13.60 18.54
CA MET A 1 -14.72 14.03 17.57
C MET A 1 -15.27 13.88 16.17
N HIS A 2 -15.07 14.86 15.33
CA HIS A 2 -15.43 14.76 13.91
C HIS A 2 -14.15 14.90 13.08
N VAL A 3 -13.80 13.88 12.30
CA VAL A 3 -12.63 13.89 11.43
C VAL A 3 -13.07 14.19 10.00
N ASN A 4 -12.58 15.28 9.43
CA ASN A 4 -12.95 15.67 8.07
C ASN A 4 -12.16 14.91 7.00
N GLN A 5 -10.93 14.52 7.31
CA GLN A 5 -10.05 13.88 6.34
C GLN A 5 -8.99 13.07 7.07
N ILE A 6 -8.55 11.98 6.43
CA ILE A 6 -7.42 11.20 6.90
C ILE A 6 -6.33 11.27 5.84
N ILE A 7 -5.14 11.68 6.25
CA ILE A 7 -3.92 11.62 5.46
C ILE A 7 -2.95 10.71 6.20
N ILE A 8 -2.38 9.74 5.49
CA ILE A 8 -1.41 8.81 6.07
C ILE A 8 -0.04 9.15 5.49
N ASN A 9 0.88 9.55 6.36
CA ASN A 9 2.27 9.74 5.96
C ASN A 9 3.01 8.41 6.06
N ILE A 10 3.61 8.01 4.95
CA ILE A 10 4.51 6.86 4.91
C ILE A 10 5.91 7.43 4.67
N ASN A 11 6.65 7.56 5.76
CA ASN A 11 7.96 8.20 5.72
C ASN A 11 9.05 7.18 5.39
N SER A 12 10.11 7.63 4.73
CA SER A 12 11.16 6.77 4.21
C SER A 12 12.49 7.53 4.15
N GLU A 13 13.58 6.81 4.25
CA GLU A 13 14.90 7.36 3.90
C GLU A 13 15.04 7.53 2.38
N GLN A 14 14.15 6.90 1.60
CA GLN A 14 14.13 6.96 0.15
C GLN A 14 12.71 7.27 -0.37
N PRO A 15 12.15 8.45 0.00
CA PRO A 15 10.73 8.71 -0.29
C PRO A 15 10.38 8.70 -1.77
N ALA A 16 11.29 9.13 -2.64
CA ALA A 16 11.05 9.10 -4.08
C ALA A 16 10.91 7.66 -4.63
N ALA A 17 11.72 6.73 -4.12
CA ALA A 17 11.64 5.32 -4.52
C ALA A 17 10.36 4.67 -3.98
N LEU A 18 9.97 5.01 -2.76
CA LEU A 18 8.75 4.48 -2.16
C LEU A 18 7.52 5.01 -2.89
N LEU A 19 7.49 6.30 -3.20
CA LEU A 19 6.43 6.92 -4.00
C LEU A 19 6.31 6.22 -5.37
N ALA A 20 7.44 6.02 -6.05
CA ALA A 20 7.45 5.38 -7.35
C ALA A 20 6.91 3.95 -7.29
N PHE A 21 7.22 3.21 -6.24
CA PHE A 21 6.69 1.85 -6.04
C PHE A 21 5.16 1.85 -5.95
N TYR A 22 4.58 2.69 -5.11
CA TYR A 22 3.14 2.73 -4.93
C TYR A 22 2.42 3.32 -6.15
N ARG A 23 3.05 4.25 -6.85
CA ARG A 23 2.50 4.84 -8.06
C ARG A 23 2.57 3.89 -9.26
N ASP A 24 3.75 3.33 -9.52
CA ASP A 24 4.03 2.62 -10.76
C ASP A 24 3.84 1.11 -10.67
N VAL A 25 4.18 0.50 -9.52
CA VAL A 25 4.05 -0.94 -9.31
C VAL A 25 2.68 -1.28 -8.75
N VAL A 26 2.28 -0.66 -7.65
CA VAL A 26 0.95 -0.87 -7.07
C VAL A 26 -0.12 -0.24 -7.95
N GLY A 27 0.15 0.94 -8.51
CA GLY A 27 -0.75 1.59 -9.46
C GLY A 27 -1.73 2.58 -8.83
N LEU A 28 -1.37 3.16 -7.69
CA LEU A 28 -2.23 4.16 -7.06
C LEU A 28 -2.16 5.48 -7.84
N PRO A 29 -3.31 6.11 -8.12
CA PRO A 29 -3.35 7.36 -8.88
C PRO A 29 -2.75 8.53 -8.09
N ARG A 30 -2.18 9.48 -8.83
CA ARG A 30 -1.67 10.72 -8.26
C ARG A 30 -2.80 11.62 -7.80
N HIS A 31 -2.50 12.43 -6.78
CA HIS A 31 -3.39 13.53 -6.42
C HIS A 31 -3.54 14.50 -7.60
N PRO A 32 -4.76 15.00 -7.88
CA PRO A 32 -4.99 15.89 -9.03
C PRO A 32 -4.28 17.24 -8.91
N ASP A 33 -3.94 17.68 -7.70
CA ASP A 33 -3.19 18.92 -7.49
C ASP A 33 -1.70 18.69 -7.71
N SER A 34 -1.13 19.32 -8.74
CA SER A 34 0.29 19.18 -9.09
C SER A 34 1.24 19.67 -8.00
N ASN A 35 0.79 20.54 -7.09
CA ASN A 35 1.58 20.97 -5.93
C ASN A 35 1.67 19.89 -4.86
N ARG A 36 0.91 18.81 -5.01
CA ARG A 36 0.89 17.67 -4.09
C ARG A 36 1.49 16.42 -4.75
N ALA A 37 2.67 16.60 -5.36
CA ALA A 37 3.33 15.54 -6.12
C ALA A 37 3.76 14.33 -5.28
N HIS A 38 3.85 14.48 -3.95
CA HIS A 38 4.21 13.39 -3.04
C HIS A 38 2.99 12.61 -2.53
N THR A 39 1.81 12.90 -3.07
CA THR A 39 0.55 12.35 -2.58
C THR A 39 -0.08 11.43 -3.63
N LEU A 40 -0.47 10.23 -3.19
CA LEU A 40 -1.25 9.28 -3.99
C LEU A 40 -2.62 9.07 -3.34
N ILE A 41 -3.58 8.66 -4.15
CA ILE A 41 -4.94 8.40 -3.71
C ILE A 41 -5.16 6.89 -3.60
N ALA A 42 -5.67 6.45 -2.47
CA ALA A 42 -6.06 5.06 -2.25
C ALA A 42 -7.49 5.04 -1.71
N GLY A 43 -8.46 4.85 -2.59
CA GLY A 43 -9.88 4.94 -2.22
C GLY A 43 -10.19 6.30 -1.62
N GLY A 44 -10.71 6.32 -0.39
CA GLY A 44 -11.01 7.57 0.34
C GLY A 44 -9.84 8.13 1.15
N ALA A 45 -8.65 7.54 1.06
CA ALA A 45 -7.48 7.98 1.81
C ALA A 45 -6.44 8.61 0.88
N GLU A 46 -5.65 9.53 1.45
CA GLU A 46 -4.47 10.08 0.78
C GLU A 46 -3.22 9.56 1.46
N LEU A 47 -2.26 9.11 0.66
CA LEU A 47 -0.96 8.64 1.14
C LEU A 47 0.09 9.65 0.74
N VAL A 48 0.81 10.20 1.73
CA VAL A 48 1.90 11.16 1.52
C VAL A 48 3.22 10.45 1.78
N PHE A 49 4.14 10.55 0.84
CA PHE A 49 5.46 9.91 0.94
C PHE A 49 6.51 10.99 1.16
N ASP A 50 7.13 10.97 2.34
CA ASP A 50 8.05 12.01 2.76
C ASP A 50 9.21 11.42 3.56
N GLY A 51 10.19 12.26 3.91
CA GLY A 51 11.28 11.90 4.81
C GLY A 51 10.99 12.31 6.24
N HIS A 52 11.78 11.77 7.16
CA HIS A 52 11.74 12.15 8.56
C HIS A 52 13.13 11.99 9.18
N SER A 53 13.59 12.98 9.92
CA SER A 53 14.96 13.01 10.45
C SER A 53 15.29 11.89 11.43
N GLU A 54 14.29 11.31 12.08
CA GLU A 54 14.48 10.24 13.08
C GLU A 54 14.29 8.84 12.50
N LEU A 55 14.03 8.72 11.20
CA LEU A 55 13.76 7.45 10.57
C LEU A 55 15.03 6.86 9.98
N HIS A 56 15.29 5.59 10.29
CA HIS A 56 16.42 4.85 9.74
C HIS A 56 16.05 3.41 9.42
N GLY A 57 16.50 2.95 8.23
CA GLY A 57 16.39 1.56 7.82
C GLY A 57 15.00 1.09 7.43
N ARG A 58 14.86 -0.21 7.48
CA ARG A 58 13.61 -0.91 7.11
C ARG A 58 12.66 -0.95 8.30
N SER A 59 11.37 -1.15 7.98
CA SER A 59 10.35 -1.34 9.02
C SER A 59 10.68 -2.59 9.86
N PRO A 60 10.91 -2.43 11.19
CA PRO A 60 11.29 -3.58 12.03
C PRO A 60 10.10 -4.47 12.38
N GLN A 61 8.88 -3.94 12.32
CA GLN A 61 7.65 -4.67 12.63
C GLN A 61 6.59 -4.32 11.57
N PRO A 62 6.74 -4.85 10.35
CA PRO A 62 5.88 -4.45 9.22
C PRO A 62 4.41 -4.82 9.40
N GLN A 63 4.09 -5.75 10.30
CA GLN A 63 2.71 -6.15 10.58
C GLN A 63 1.96 -5.15 11.47
N ARG A 64 2.67 -4.21 12.09
CA ARG A 64 2.06 -3.30 13.07
C ARG A 64 1.02 -2.39 12.43
N ILE A 65 1.29 -1.89 11.23
CA ILE A 65 0.34 -1.08 10.45
C ILE A 65 0.30 -1.66 9.04
N LEU A 66 -0.88 -2.08 8.62
CA LEU A 66 -1.10 -2.68 7.30
C LEU A 66 -1.96 -1.76 6.45
N LEU A 67 -1.55 -1.56 5.20
CA LEU A 67 -2.42 -0.94 4.20
C LEU A 67 -3.26 -2.05 3.57
N ASN A 68 -4.55 -2.06 3.84
CA ASN A 68 -5.47 -3.02 3.28
C ASN A 68 -6.17 -2.39 2.08
N LEU A 69 -5.76 -2.80 0.89
CA LEU A 69 -6.27 -2.29 -0.37
C LEU A 69 -7.35 -3.26 -0.86
N PHE A 70 -8.60 -2.88 -0.70
CA PHE A 70 -9.72 -3.69 -1.18
C PHE A 70 -9.85 -3.50 -2.69
N VAL A 71 -9.81 -4.61 -3.42
CA VAL A 71 -9.83 -4.63 -4.89
C VAL A 71 -10.93 -5.56 -5.39
N ASP A 72 -11.35 -5.35 -6.63
CA ASP A 72 -12.41 -6.16 -7.24
C ASP A 72 -11.91 -7.53 -7.72
N ASP A 73 -10.65 -7.60 -8.18
CA ASP A 73 -10.05 -8.82 -8.72
C ASP A 73 -8.64 -8.98 -8.16
N LEU A 74 -8.53 -9.66 -7.04
CA LEU A 74 -7.26 -9.86 -6.36
C LEU A 74 -6.27 -10.65 -7.22
N ALA A 75 -6.74 -11.69 -7.90
CA ALA A 75 -5.86 -12.53 -8.70
C ALA A 75 -5.20 -11.74 -9.84
N ALA A 76 -5.97 -10.88 -10.51
CA ALA A 76 -5.45 -10.04 -11.58
C ALA A 76 -4.45 -9.02 -11.04
N GLU A 77 -4.76 -8.37 -9.92
CA GLU A 77 -3.87 -7.37 -9.32
C GLU A 77 -2.58 -8.01 -8.80
N GLN A 78 -2.68 -9.18 -8.15
CA GLN A 78 -1.51 -9.92 -7.71
C GLN A 78 -0.60 -10.30 -8.89
N ALA A 79 -1.18 -10.86 -9.95
CA ALA A 79 -0.41 -11.26 -11.14
C ALA A 79 0.29 -10.06 -11.78
N ARG A 80 -0.38 -8.92 -11.86
CA ARG A 80 0.19 -7.70 -12.42
C ARG A 80 1.39 -7.21 -11.60
N ILE A 81 1.28 -7.22 -10.28
CA ILE A 81 2.34 -6.79 -9.37
C ILE A 81 3.50 -7.79 -9.41
N GLU A 82 3.20 -9.09 -9.38
CA GLU A 82 4.22 -10.14 -9.49
C GLU A 82 5.02 -10.03 -10.80
N ALA A 83 4.36 -9.68 -11.89
CA ALA A 83 5.02 -9.51 -13.19
C ALA A 83 6.07 -8.37 -13.17
N GLN A 84 6.01 -7.49 -12.21
CA GLN A 84 6.98 -6.41 -12.02
C GLN A 84 8.11 -6.79 -11.03
N GLY A 85 8.18 -8.05 -10.64
CA GLY A 85 9.27 -8.58 -9.82
C GLY A 85 9.00 -8.59 -8.32
N VAL A 86 7.78 -8.29 -7.88
CA VAL A 86 7.41 -8.31 -6.46
C VAL A 86 7.08 -9.73 -6.04
N THR A 87 7.68 -10.17 -4.94
CA THR A 87 7.37 -11.47 -4.33
C THR A 87 6.33 -11.27 -3.24
N PHE A 88 5.23 -12.01 -3.32
CA PHE A 88 4.20 -12.00 -2.29
C PHE A 88 4.60 -12.91 -1.12
N ILE A 89 4.35 -12.42 0.09
CA ILE A 89 4.62 -13.12 1.34
C ILE A 89 3.50 -14.12 1.63
N ARG A 90 2.26 -13.73 1.31
CA ARG A 90 1.07 -14.56 1.41
C ARG A 90 0.27 -14.41 0.12
N THR A 91 -0.24 -15.52 -0.39
CA THR A 91 -1.00 -15.52 -1.65
C THR A 91 -2.40 -16.08 -1.43
N ALA A 92 -3.41 -15.28 -1.77
CA ALA A 92 -4.82 -15.66 -1.81
C ALA A 92 -5.30 -16.46 -0.60
N GLY A 93 -4.85 -16.11 0.59
CA GLY A 93 -5.25 -16.75 1.84
C GLY A 93 -6.68 -16.37 2.22
N ARG A 94 -7.51 -17.39 2.47
CA ARG A 94 -8.92 -17.16 2.81
C ARG A 94 -9.12 -16.97 4.32
N GLU A 95 -9.89 -15.97 4.68
CA GLU A 95 -10.25 -15.66 6.04
C GLU A 95 -11.70 -16.08 6.33
N PRO A 96 -12.02 -16.45 7.60
CA PRO A 96 -13.40 -16.86 7.95
C PRO A 96 -14.46 -15.81 7.66
N TRP A 97 -14.09 -14.51 7.71
CA TRP A 97 -15.04 -13.42 7.46
C TRP A 97 -15.34 -13.18 5.98
N GLY A 98 -14.75 -13.99 5.07
CA GLY A 98 -15.00 -13.92 3.64
C GLY A 98 -13.96 -13.12 2.86
N GLY A 99 -12.93 -12.62 3.49
CA GLY A 99 -11.83 -11.96 2.82
C GLY A 99 -10.84 -12.95 2.24
N VAL A 100 -10.32 -12.63 1.05
CA VAL A 100 -9.18 -13.32 0.46
C VAL A 100 -8.04 -12.30 0.44
N ILE A 101 -6.88 -12.67 1.00
CA ILE A 101 -5.78 -11.73 1.27
C ILE A 101 -4.50 -12.20 0.60
N SER A 102 -3.85 -11.28 -0.11
CA SER A 102 -2.47 -11.44 -0.56
C SER A 102 -1.63 -10.31 0.02
N THR A 103 -0.46 -10.63 0.55
CA THR A 103 0.42 -9.68 1.24
C THR A 103 1.73 -9.54 0.51
N PHE A 104 2.20 -8.32 0.32
CA PHE A 104 3.51 -8.03 -0.25
C PHE A 104 4.24 -6.97 0.58
N ALA A 105 5.56 -6.91 0.44
CA ALA A 105 6.38 -5.89 1.08
C ALA A 105 6.76 -4.81 0.07
N ASP A 106 6.75 -3.55 0.53
CA ASP A 106 7.28 -2.44 -0.25
C ASP A 106 8.82 -2.36 -0.12
N PRO A 107 9.50 -1.43 -0.82
CA PRO A 107 10.96 -1.31 -0.75
C PRO A 107 11.53 -1.06 0.64
N ASP A 108 10.76 -0.50 1.56
CA ASP A 108 11.17 -0.28 2.94
C ASP A 108 10.80 -1.44 3.87
N GLY A 109 10.18 -2.49 3.33
CA GLY A 109 9.74 -3.63 4.10
C GLY A 109 8.42 -3.44 4.83
N ASN A 110 7.68 -2.35 4.56
CA ASN A 110 6.30 -2.23 5.05
C ASN A 110 5.41 -3.23 4.34
N TYR A 111 4.45 -3.80 5.05
CA TYR A 111 3.51 -4.74 4.45
C TYR A 111 2.26 -4.01 3.95
N SER A 112 1.85 -4.36 2.74
CA SER A 112 0.57 -3.97 2.16
C SER A 112 -0.19 -5.22 1.73
N GLN A 113 -1.51 -5.16 1.79
CA GLN A 113 -2.36 -6.31 1.47
C GLN A 113 -3.37 -5.95 0.39
N LEU A 114 -3.54 -6.84 -0.56
CA LEU A 114 -4.68 -6.82 -1.45
C LEU A 114 -5.77 -7.69 -0.82
N ILE A 115 -6.98 -7.18 -0.76
CA ILE A 115 -8.10 -7.90 -0.18
C ILE A 115 -9.26 -7.88 -1.17
N GLU A 116 -9.82 -9.06 -1.43
CA GLU A 116 -11.06 -9.20 -2.17
C GLU A 116 -12.09 -9.86 -1.25
N PHE A 117 -13.24 -9.23 -1.11
CA PHE A 117 -14.29 -9.80 -0.30
C PHE A 117 -15.10 -10.79 -1.14
N ARG A 118 -15.11 -12.05 -0.70
CA ARG A 118 -15.85 -13.16 -1.34
C ARG A 118 -16.73 -13.82 -0.30
N PRO A 119 -17.92 -13.28 -0.01
CA PRO A 119 -18.83 -13.86 0.98
C PRO A 119 -19.37 -15.21 0.50
N GLY A 120 -19.61 -16.11 1.42
CA GLY A 120 -20.16 -17.43 1.16
C GLY A 120 -19.14 -18.52 1.12
#